data_33e3aeba18ea634a7bca6203765d410d
#
_entry.id   33e3aeba18ea634a7bca6203765d410d
#
_cell.length_a   1.000
_cell.length_b   1.000
_cell.length_c   1.000
_cell.angle_alpha   90.00
_cell.angle_beta   90.00
_cell.angle_gamma   90.00
#
_symmetry.space_group_name_H-M   'P 1'
#
loop_
_entity.id
_entity.type
_entity.pdbx_description
1 polymer ?
#
loop_
_entity_poly.entity_id
_entity_poly.type
_entity_poly.pdbx_seq_one_letter_code
_entity_poly.pdbx_strand_id
1 'polypeptide(L)'
;SEDNVTRGMVRMEIGRLNYSKKLKRGDVPMSGIREFNREINDCWFLGHSFDSYLFADFGYTDSCLTFVSYLYDSKITALSTENSDAPEILIARFGGPQYKAVVNANGDYAIYVEDNISWKKIAEGRTSDVEIAGTVNDDTDIDLGYAVSLRIPWALIGGKPSRGEVIKAHLRHHYKAKTSEKPAWSLEDVEGENSDYPAEWLSLTLN
;
A
#
# COMPACT_ATOMS: atom_id res chain seq x y z
N SER A 1 10.94 -27.53 -5.11
CA SER A 1 9.98 -27.46 -6.18
C SER A 1 10.05 -26.09 -6.84
N GLU A 2 9.64 -25.98 -8.09
CA GLU A 2 9.77 -24.78 -8.92
C GLU A 2 9.15 -23.51 -8.30
N ASP A 3 8.05 -23.65 -7.57
CA ASP A 3 7.37 -22.53 -6.92
C ASP A 3 8.22 -21.77 -5.89
N ASN A 4 9.03 -22.47 -5.12
CA ASN A 4 9.86 -21.84 -4.10
C ASN A 4 11.04 -21.04 -4.70
N VAL A 5 11.52 -21.46 -5.88
CA VAL A 5 12.61 -20.77 -6.58
C VAL A 5 12.09 -19.46 -7.20
N THR A 6 10.92 -19.48 -7.80
CA THR A 6 10.30 -18.30 -8.42
C THR A 6 9.96 -17.24 -7.36
N ARG A 7 9.46 -17.67 -6.20
CA ARG A 7 9.15 -16.77 -5.07
C ARG A 7 10.40 -16.16 -4.46
N GLY A 8 11.47 -16.94 -4.30
CA GLY A 8 12.75 -16.44 -3.83
C GLY A 8 13.38 -15.42 -4.79
N MET A 9 13.20 -15.59 -6.10
CA MET A 9 13.71 -14.63 -7.09
C MET A 9 12.94 -13.32 -7.08
N VAL A 10 11.62 -13.36 -7.02
CA VAL A 10 10.79 -12.15 -6.91
C VAL A 10 11.13 -11.36 -5.64
N ARG A 11 11.31 -12.04 -4.51
CA ARG A 11 11.77 -11.43 -3.27
C ARG A 11 13.14 -10.77 -3.38
N MET A 12 14.09 -11.43 -4.00
CA MET A 12 15.44 -10.88 -4.18
C MET A 12 15.47 -9.67 -5.11
N GLU A 13 14.62 -9.61 -6.10
CA GLU A 13 14.54 -8.49 -7.02
C GLU A 13 13.95 -7.25 -6.36
N ILE A 14 12.94 -7.39 -5.52
CA ILE A 14 12.30 -6.27 -4.83
C ILE A 14 13.16 -5.74 -3.69
N GLY A 15 13.78 -6.57 -2.88
CA GLY A 15 14.65 -6.16 -1.78
C GLY A 15 16.01 -5.58 -2.19
N ARG A 16 16.39 -5.66 -3.47
CA ARG A 16 17.72 -5.20 -3.96
C ARG A 16 17.71 -3.89 -4.71
N LEU A 17 16.57 -3.39 -5.06
CA LEU A 17 16.49 -2.26 -5.96
C LEU A 17 16.25 -0.99 -5.11
N ASN A 18 17.28 -0.18 -4.93
CA ASN A 18 17.16 1.24 -4.54
C ASN A 18 16.32 1.96 -5.59
N TYR A 19 14.99 1.79 -5.53
CA TYR A 19 14.13 2.29 -6.56
C TYR A 19 13.95 3.78 -6.46
N SER A 20 14.23 4.41 -7.56
CA SER A 20 13.64 5.69 -7.90
C SER A 20 12.57 5.44 -8.97
N LYS A 21 11.32 5.77 -8.69
CA LYS A 21 10.24 5.74 -9.66
C LYS A 21 9.90 7.15 -10.10
N LYS A 22 9.92 7.38 -11.42
CA LYS A 22 9.32 8.58 -12.01
C LYS A 22 7.82 8.38 -12.11
N LEU A 23 7.08 9.15 -11.35
CA LEU A 23 5.62 9.09 -11.36
C LEU A 23 5.06 9.57 -12.69
N LYS A 24 4.11 8.84 -13.25
CA LYS A 24 3.35 9.28 -14.42
C LYS A 24 2.28 10.29 -13.98
N ARG A 25 2.09 11.34 -14.78
CA ARG A 25 1.00 12.29 -14.57
C ARG A 25 -0.32 11.66 -15.00
N GLY A 26 -1.30 11.70 -14.11
CA GLY A 26 -2.63 11.11 -14.27
C GLY A 26 -2.94 10.16 -13.12
N ASP A 27 -4.20 9.74 -13.04
CA ASP A 27 -4.59 8.66 -12.15
C ASP A 27 -3.99 7.34 -12.64
N VAL A 28 -3.58 6.49 -11.72
CA VAL A 28 -3.24 5.11 -12.04
C VAL A 28 -4.54 4.37 -12.34
N PRO A 29 -4.70 3.78 -13.53
CA PRO A 29 -5.91 3.03 -13.84
C PRO A 29 -5.99 1.79 -12.94
N MET A 30 -7.13 1.61 -12.30
CA MET A 30 -7.44 0.41 -11.55
C MET A 30 -8.17 -0.57 -12.49
N SER A 31 -7.63 -1.78 -12.62
CA SER A 31 -8.34 -2.92 -13.20
C SER A 31 -9.04 -3.72 -12.10
N GLY A 32 -9.95 -4.62 -12.46
CA GLY A 32 -10.47 -5.59 -11.53
C GLY A 32 -9.35 -6.49 -10.97
N ILE A 33 -9.49 -6.92 -9.71
CA ILE A 33 -8.48 -7.81 -9.10
C ILE A 33 -8.33 -9.13 -9.85
N ARG A 34 -9.39 -9.61 -10.50
CA ARG A 34 -9.36 -10.82 -11.35
C ARG A 34 -8.63 -10.60 -12.66
N GLU A 35 -8.62 -9.36 -13.14
CA GLU A 35 -8.07 -8.94 -14.43
C GLU A 35 -6.64 -8.42 -14.30
N PHE A 36 -6.15 -8.23 -13.07
CA PHE A 36 -4.82 -7.73 -12.81
C PHE A 36 -3.76 -8.69 -13.35
N ASN A 37 -2.99 -8.22 -14.33
CA ASN A 37 -1.89 -8.98 -14.91
C ASN A 37 -0.59 -8.71 -14.16
N ARG A 38 -0.04 -9.75 -13.53
CA ARG A 38 1.21 -9.70 -12.77
C ARG A 38 2.46 -9.38 -13.60
N GLU A 39 2.37 -9.37 -14.92
CA GLU A 39 3.45 -8.97 -15.83
C GLU A 39 3.66 -7.45 -15.92
N ILE A 40 2.92 -6.66 -15.13
CA ILE A 40 3.12 -5.21 -15.06
C ILE A 40 4.41 -4.94 -14.29
N ASN A 41 5.47 -4.65 -15.04
CA ASN A 41 6.84 -4.42 -14.55
C ASN A 41 7.03 -3.16 -13.69
N ASP A 42 5.96 -2.42 -13.38
CA ASP A 42 6.03 -1.12 -12.71
C ASP A 42 5.36 -1.11 -11.32
N CYS A 43 4.76 -2.22 -10.89
CA CYS A 43 4.11 -2.33 -9.59
C CYS A 43 5.06 -2.80 -8.51
N TRP A 44 4.83 -2.35 -7.29
CA TRP A 44 5.49 -2.90 -6.11
C TRP A 44 4.77 -4.12 -5.62
N PHE A 45 5.53 -5.06 -5.11
CA PHE A 45 5.02 -6.27 -4.50
C PHE A 45 5.43 -6.32 -3.04
N LEU A 46 4.47 -6.62 -2.19
CA LEU A 46 4.69 -6.96 -0.78
C LEU A 46 3.95 -8.26 -0.48
N GLY A 47 4.65 -9.27 -0.01
CA GLY A 47 4.03 -10.54 0.34
C GLY A 47 4.92 -11.39 1.20
N HIS A 48 4.36 -11.90 2.28
CA HIS A 48 5.05 -12.73 3.25
C HIS A 48 4.42 -14.11 3.39
N SER A 49 3.12 -14.21 3.16
CA SER A 49 2.41 -15.46 3.22
C SER A 49 1.79 -15.82 1.88
N PHE A 50 1.46 -17.07 1.71
CA PHE A 50 0.70 -17.56 0.56
C PHE A 50 -0.75 -17.08 0.57
N ASP A 51 -1.22 -16.68 1.74
CA ASP A 51 -2.61 -16.37 1.99
C ASP A 51 -2.92 -14.87 1.89
N SER A 52 -1.88 -14.00 1.99
CA SER A 52 -2.06 -12.56 1.88
C SER A 52 -0.82 -11.89 1.29
N TYR A 53 -1.01 -11.09 0.24
CA TYR A 53 0.02 -10.29 -0.42
C TYR A 53 -0.61 -9.15 -1.22
N LEU A 54 0.16 -8.12 -1.52
CA LEU A 54 -0.33 -6.99 -2.29
C LEU A 54 0.63 -6.53 -3.39
N PHE A 55 0.05 -5.89 -4.40
CA PHE A 55 0.74 -5.08 -5.40
C PHE A 55 0.27 -3.64 -5.29
N ALA A 56 1.15 -2.69 -5.57
CA ALA A 56 0.81 -1.28 -5.55
C ALA A 56 1.49 -0.49 -6.66
N ASP A 57 0.84 0.57 -7.12
CA ASP A 57 1.39 1.53 -8.06
C ASP A 57 0.99 2.96 -7.69
N PHE A 58 1.80 3.93 -8.14
CA PHE A 58 1.64 5.35 -7.86
C PHE A 58 1.65 6.17 -9.14
N GLY A 59 0.81 7.19 -9.14
CA GLY A 59 0.80 8.27 -10.11
C GLY A 59 0.59 9.61 -9.42
N TYR A 60 0.36 10.68 -10.18
CA TYR A 60 0.03 11.97 -9.60
C TYR A 60 -0.82 12.83 -10.53
N THR A 61 -1.63 13.69 -9.93
CA THR A 61 -2.30 14.80 -10.59
C THR A 61 -1.78 16.12 -10.05
N ASP A 62 -2.29 17.23 -10.53
CA ASP A 62 -1.91 18.54 -9.98
C ASP A 62 -2.34 18.73 -8.52
N SER A 63 -3.36 18.00 -8.07
CA SER A 63 -3.94 18.11 -6.74
C SER A 63 -3.61 16.96 -5.78
N CYS A 64 -3.23 15.78 -6.31
CA CYS A 64 -3.12 14.56 -5.51
C CYS A 64 -1.92 13.69 -5.92
N LEU A 65 -1.36 12.97 -4.95
CA LEU A 65 -0.71 11.69 -5.17
C LEU A 65 -1.81 10.65 -5.37
N THR A 66 -1.72 9.83 -6.41
CA THR A 66 -2.68 8.75 -6.67
C THR A 66 -2.03 7.41 -6.37
N PHE A 67 -2.78 6.51 -5.79
CA PHE A 67 -2.34 5.21 -5.36
C PHE A 67 -3.37 4.16 -5.76
N VAL A 68 -2.90 3.04 -6.27
CA VAL A 68 -3.72 1.86 -6.53
C VAL A 68 -3.06 0.66 -5.85
N SER A 69 -3.87 -0.19 -5.21
CA SER A 69 -3.41 -1.44 -4.63
C SER A 69 -4.32 -2.59 -5.00
N TYR A 70 -3.71 -3.76 -5.19
CA TYR A 70 -4.35 -5.06 -5.38
C TYR A 70 -3.92 -5.95 -4.24
N LEU A 71 -4.80 -6.13 -3.26
CA LEU A 71 -4.56 -6.96 -2.10
C LEU A 71 -5.24 -8.31 -2.29
N TYR A 72 -4.44 -9.37 -2.36
CA TYR A 72 -4.89 -10.75 -2.42
C TYR A 72 -4.93 -11.32 -1.02
N ASP A 73 -6.09 -11.72 -0.59
CA ASP A 73 -6.32 -12.34 0.70
C ASP A 73 -7.47 -13.34 0.64
N SER A 74 -7.26 -14.52 1.16
CA SER A 74 -8.28 -15.59 1.17
C SER A 74 -9.40 -15.34 2.19
N LYS A 75 -9.26 -14.33 3.05
CA LYS A 75 -10.23 -13.92 4.07
C LYS A 75 -10.15 -12.40 4.28
N ILE A 76 -10.98 -11.65 3.58
CA ILE A 76 -10.98 -10.19 3.65
C ILE A 76 -11.64 -9.73 4.95
N THR A 77 -10.88 -9.09 5.82
CA THR A 77 -11.42 -8.45 7.03
C THR A 77 -11.32 -6.93 6.92
N ALA A 78 -12.43 -6.23 7.12
CA ALA A 78 -12.48 -4.78 7.14
C ALA A 78 -13.45 -4.28 8.21
N LEU A 79 -12.92 -3.99 9.41
CA LEU A 79 -13.69 -3.52 10.57
C LEU A 79 -13.53 -2.01 10.79
N SER A 80 -12.29 -1.52 10.73
CA SER A 80 -11.92 -0.10 10.81
C SER A 80 -10.62 0.10 10.01
N THR A 81 -10.16 1.34 9.87
CA THR A 81 -8.87 1.60 9.20
C THR A 81 -7.66 1.01 9.94
N GLU A 82 -7.76 0.80 11.23
CA GLU A 82 -6.71 0.20 12.06
C GLU A 82 -6.84 -1.33 12.23
N ASN A 83 -8.03 -1.89 11.96
CA ASN A 83 -8.35 -3.31 12.11
C ASN A 83 -8.93 -3.86 10.82
N SER A 84 -8.11 -3.89 9.79
CA SER A 84 -8.46 -4.36 8.45
C SER A 84 -7.26 -4.97 7.77
N ASP A 85 -7.49 -5.93 6.88
CA ASP A 85 -6.51 -6.29 5.87
C ASP A 85 -6.42 -5.12 4.90
N ALA A 86 -5.29 -4.40 4.92
CA ALA A 86 -5.20 -3.11 4.25
C ALA A 86 -3.77 -2.75 3.81
N PRO A 87 -3.60 -2.13 2.64
CA PRO A 87 -2.37 -1.43 2.31
C PRO A 87 -2.23 -0.19 3.19
N GLU A 88 -1.04 0.03 3.71
CA GLU A 88 -0.62 1.27 4.35
C GLU A 88 0.56 1.86 3.58
N ILE A 89 0.47 3.16 3.31
CA ILE A 89 1.50 3.91 2.59
C ILE A 89 2.12 4.91 3.55
N LEU A 90 3.42 4.85 3.73
CA LEU A 90 4.20 5.89 4.40
C LEU A 90 4.78 6.83 3.35
N ILE A 91 4.78 8.12 3.63
CA ILE A 91 5.28 9.17 2.75
C ILE A 91 6.13 10.12 3.58
N ALA A 92 7.33 10.44 3.12
CA ALA A 92 8.21 11.40 3.77
C ALA A 92 8.86 12.35 2.76
N ARG A 93 9.15 13.56 3.21
CA ARG A 93 9.92 14.57 2.48
C ARG A 93 11.14 14.97 3.30
N PHE A 94 12.20 15.36 2.63
CA PHE A 94 13.41 15.80 3.31
C PHE A 94 13.13 16.99 4.25
N GLY A 95 13.47 16.79 5.52
CA GLY A 95 13.28 17.83 6.57
C GLY A 95 11.83 18.09 6.99
N GLY A 96 10.87 17.27 6.50
CA GLY A 96 9.46 17.33 6.88
C GLY A 96 9.03 16.17 7.76
N PRO A 97 7.79 16.19 8.25
CA PRO A 97 7.20 15.07 8.97
C PRO A 97 6.94 13.89 8.02
N GLN A 98 6.75 12.73 8.61
CA GLN A 98 6.22 11.58 7.90
C GLN A 98 4.68 11.64 7.88
N TYR A 99 4.11 11.08 6.84
CA TYR A 99 2.67 10.88 6.69
C TYR A 99 2.38 9.42 6.44
N LYS A 100 1.20 8.97 6.82
CA LYS A 100 0.73 7.65 6.43
C LYS A 100 -0.73 7.68 5.97
N ALA A 101 -1.07 6.85 5.02
CA ALA A 101 -2.44 6.64 4.58
C ALA A 101 -2.76 5.14 4.60
N VAL A 102 -3.92 4.79 5.11
CA VAL A 102 -4.47 3.42 5.13
C VAL A 102 -5.81 3.45 4.42
N VAL A 103 -6.10 2.43 3.63
CA VAL A 103 -7.41 2.26 2.98
C VAL A 103 -7.82 0.79 2.99
N ASN A 104 -9.04 0.48 3.39
CA ASN A 104 -9.53 -0.90 3.51
C ASN A 104 -10.49 -1.31 2.38
N ALA A 105 -10.94 -2.56 2.41
CA ALA A 105 -11.86 -3.14 1.42
C ALA A 105 -13.24 -2.47 1.38
N ASN A 106 -13.66 -1.79 2.44
CA ASN A 106 -14.88 -0.98 2.43
C ASN A 106 -14.69 0.39 1.76
N GLY A 107 -13.44 0.72 1.37
CA GLY A 107 -13.06 2.03 0.87
C GLY A 107 -12.83 3.07 1.98
N ASP A 108 -13.00 2.71 3.25
CA ASP A 108 -12.74 3.62 4.35
C ASP A 108 -11.23 3.90 4.43
N TYR A 109 -10.86 5.17 4.51
CA TYR A 109 -9.47 5.57 4.59
C TYR A 109 -9.23 6.56 5.73
N ALA A 110 -7.99 6.58 6.20
CA ALA A 110 -7.50 7.59 7.13
C ALA A 110 -6.08 8.02 6.73
N ILE A 111 -5.79 9.31 6.93
CA ILE A 111 -4.49 9.92 6.69
C ILE A 111 -3.99 10.50 8.01
N TYR A 112 -2.73 10.26 8.31
CA TYR A 112 -2.09 10.66 9.55
C TYR A 112 -0.81 11.44 9.25
N VAL A 113 -0.40 12.27 10.18
CA VAL A 113 0.91 12.91 10.25
C VAL A 113 1.64 12.44 11.50
N GLU A 114 2.94 12.22 11.39
CA GLU A 114 3.79 11.92 12.53
C GLU A 114 3.88 13.14 13.45
N ASP A 115 3.61 12.94 14.73
CA ASP A 115 3.71 13.93 15.80
C ASP A 115 4.58 13.36 16.92
N ASN A 116 5.88 13.63 16.86
CA ASN A 116 6.93 13.07 17.71
C ASN A 116 7.00 11.53 17.61
N ILE A 117 6.37 10.82 18.54
CA ILE A 117 6.37 9.34 18.62
C ILE A 117 4.97 8.76 18.36
N SER A 118 4.04 9.55 17.89
CA SER A 118 2.64 9.14 17.66
C SER A 118 2.15 9.55 16.27
N TRP A 119 1.04 8.95 15.86
CA TRP A 119 0.36 9.29 14.61
C TRP A 119 -0.92 10.06 14.91
N LYS A 120 -1.00 11.30 14.43
CA LYS A 120 -2.19 12.13 14.54
C LYS A 120 -3.01 12.05 13.26
N LYS A 121 -4.27 11.61 13.36
CA LYS A 121 -5.20 11.61 12.23
C LYS A 121 -5.48 13.04 11.77
N ILE A 122 -5.33 13.30 10.47
CA ILE A 122 -5.54 14.62 9.84
C ILE A 122 -6.65 14.61 8.80
N ALA A 123 -7.01 13.45 8.29
CA ALA A 123 -8.15 13.28 7.39
C ALA A 123 -8.68 11.85 7.48
N GLU A 124 -9.96 11.68 7.20
CA GLU A 124 -10.62 10.40 6.99
C GLU A 124 -11.75 10.56 6.00
N GLY A 125 -12.19 9.46 5.40
CA GLY A 125 -13.28 9.46 4.44
C GLY A 125 -13.49 8.09 3.81
N ARG A 126 -14.18 8.10 2.68
CA ARG A 126 -14.43 6.88 1.91
C ARG A 126 -14.17 7.13 0.43
N THR A 127 -13.44 6.22 -0.21
CA THR A 127 -13.36 6.14 -1.68
C THR A 127 -14.42 5.19 -2.21
N SER A 128 -14.96 5.51 -3.38
CA SER A 128 -15.84 4.61 -4.12
C SER A 128 -15.07 3.69 -5.08
N ASP A 129 -13.77 3.94 -5.26
CA ASP A 129 -12.93 3.23 -6.21
C ASP A 129 -12.40 1.94 -5.55
N VAL A 130 -13.30 1.00 -5.32
CA VAL A 130 -13.04 -0.32 -4.72
C VAL A 130 -13.73 -1.40 -5.54
N GLU A 131 -13.05 -2.51 -5.77
CA GLU A 131 -13.61 -3.72 -6.34
C GLU A 131 -13.22 -4.92 -5.48
N ILE A 132 -14.22 -5.69 -5.06
CA ILE A 132 -14.05 -6.83 -4.17
C ILE A 132 -14.34 -8.13 -4.94
N ALA A 133 -13.47 -9.11 -4.82
CA ALA A 133 -13.67 -10.45 -5.32
C ALA A 133 -13.72 -11.45 -4.13
N GLY A 134 -14.85 -11.46 -3.45
CA GLY A 134 -15.13 -12.23 -2.24
C GLY A 134 -16.20 -11.56 -1.38
N THR A 135 -16.23 -11.90 -0.09
CA THR A 135 -17.18 -11.39 0.89
C THR A 135 -16.45 -10.83 2.10
N VAL A 136 -16.57 -9.54 2.33
CA VAL A 136 -15.89 -8.88 3.44
C VAL A 136 -16.48 -9.32 4.79
N ASN A 137 -15.59 -9.67 5.73
CA ASN A 137 -15.96 -10.12 7.09
C ASN A 137 -16.75 -11.44 7.13
N ASP A 138 -16.61 -12.29 6.12
CA ASP A 138 -17.18 -13.64 6.13
C ASP A 138 -16.07 -14.68 6.06
N ASP A 139 -15.84 -15.40 7.15
CA ASP A 139 -14.82 -16.44 7.25
C ASP A 139 -15.27 -17.80 6.67
N THR A 140 -16.49 -17.90 6.12
CA THR A 140 -17.08 -19.17 5.64
C THR A 140 -16.77 -19.46 4.17
N ASP A 141 -16.43 -18.47 3.38
CA ASP A 141 -16.03 -18.60 1.98
C ASP A 141 -14.50 -18.38 1.79
N ILE A 142 -14.05 -18.46 0.57
CA ILE A 142 -12.66 -18.19 0.19
C ILE A 142 -12.66 -17.00 -0.76
N ASP A 143 -12.05 -15.92 -0.32
CA ASP A 143 -11.90 -14.71 -1.11
C ASP A 143 -10.72 -14.80 -2.08
N LEU A 144 -10.74 -13.98 -3.12
CA LEU A 144 -9.56 -13.68 -3.92
C LEU A 144 -8.82 -12.46 -3.38
N GLY A 145 -9.58 -11.45 -2.91
CA GLY A 145 -9.04 -10.18 -2.43
C GLY A 145 -9.82 -8.97 -2.95
N TYR A 146 -9.18 -7.81 -2.96
CA TYR A 146 -9.79 -6.58 -3.47
C TYR A 146 -8.78 -5.65 -4.13
N ALA A 147 -9.27 -4.79 -5.03
CA ALA A 147 -8.55 -3.66 -5.58
C ALA A 147 -9.09 -2.36 -5.01
N VAL A 148 -8.22 -1.40 -4.75
CA VAL A 148 -8.63 -0.08 -4.23
C VAL A 148 -7.74 1.02 -4.81
N SER A 149 -8.36 2.18 -5.11
CA SER A 149 -7.66 3.40 -5.49
C SER A 149 -7.91 4.50 -4.48
N LEU A 150 -6.85 5.23 -4.13
CA LEU A 150 -6.91 6.36 -3.20
C LEU A 150 -6.22 7.59 -3.81
N ARG A 151 -6.88 8.74 -3.72
CA ARG A 151 -6.31 10.05 -4.04
C ARG A 151 -5.94 10.77 -2.75
N ILE A 152 -4.64 10.97 -2.53
CA ILE A 152 -4.11 11.66 -1.35
C ILE A 152 -3.83 13.12 -1.74
N PRO A 153 -4.61 14.11 -1.27
CA PRO A 153 -4.38 15.50 -1.61
C PRO A 153 -2.99 15.99 -1.19
N TRP A 154 -2.27 16.62 -2.11
CA TRP A 154 -0.95 17.19 -1.81
C TRP A 154 -0.96 18.14 -0.61
N ALA A 155 -2.05 18.88 -0.44
CA ALA A 155 -2.21 19.80 0.68
C ALA A 155 -2.13 19.12 2.06
N LEU A 156 -2.47 17.82 2.15
CA LEU A 156 -2.42 17.06 3.39
C LEU A 156 -1.03 16.49 3.69
N ILE A 157 -0.17 16.39 2.67
CA ILE A 157 1.14 15.73 2.79
C ILE A 157 2.29 16.66 2.43
N GLY A 158 2.18 17.93 2.85
CA GLY A 158 3.25 18.93 2.72
C GLY A 158 3.29 19.68 1.39
N GLY A 159 2.23 19.62 0.59
CA GLY A 159 2.11 20.32 -0.70
C GLY A 159 2.63 19.50 -1.89
N LYS A 160 2.29 19.94 -3.11
CA LYS A 160 2.78 19.31 -4.34
C LYS A 160 4.30 19.48 -4.47
N PRO A 161 5.06 18.38 -4.67
CA PRO A 161 6.50 18.48 -4.91
C PRO A 161 6.81 19.26 -6.20
N SER A 162 7.90 19.98 -6.20
CA SER A 162 8.45 20.57 -7.42
C SER A 162 8.98 19.49 -8.37
N ARG A 163 9.08 19.82 -9.66
CA ARG A 163 9.65 18.89 -10.63
C ARG A 163 11.08 18.52 -10.24
N GLY A 164 11.36 17.22 -10.16
CA GLY A 164 12.67 16.68 -9.74
C GLY A 164 12.89 16.63 -8.23
N GLU A 165 11.96 17.17 -7.44
CA GLU A 165 11.99 16.96 -5.99
C GLU A 165 11.69 15.49 -5.68
N VAL A 166 12.47 14.91 -4.76
CA VAL A 166 12.29 13.52 -4.33
C VAL A 166 11.37 13.49 -3.11
N ILE A 167 10.34 12.68 -3.19
CA ILE A 167 9.58 12.23 -2.02
C ILE A 167 9.92 10.77 -1.76
N LYS A 168 9.89 10.37 -0.52
CA LYS A 168 10.11 8.98 -0.10
C LYS A 168 8.78 8.33 0.18
N ALA A 169 8.63 7.08 -0.25
CA ALA A 169 7.44 6.29 0.03
C ALA A 169 7.82 4.86 0.45
N HIS A 170 7.04 4.31 1.34
CA HIS A 170 7.19 2.96 1.83
C HIS A 170 5.82 2.30 1.90
N LEU A 171 5.76 1.01 1.64
CA LEU A 171 4.53 0.23 1.61
C LEU A 171 4.54 -0.75 2.76
N ARG A 172 3.44 -0.81 3.51
CA ARG A 172 3.20 -1.80 4.55
C ARG A 172 1.87 -2.50 4.32
N HIS A 173 1.75 -3.68 4.85
CA HIS A 173 0.57 -4.50 4.79
C HIS A 173 0.04 -4.79 6.18
N HIS A 174 -1.16 -4.31 6.47
CA HIS A 174 -1.93 -4.75 7.62
C HIS A 174 -2.65 -6.04 7.27
N TYR A 175 -2.53 -7.06 8.09
CA TYR A 175 -3.25 -8.31 7.89
C TYR A 175 -3.60 -8.98 9.23
N LYS A 176 -4.68 -9.75 9.22
CA LYS A 176 -5.09 -10.56 10.34
C LYS A 176 -4.35 -11.88 10.30
N ALA A 177 -3.47 -12.13 11.29
CA ALA A 177 -2.75 -13.38 11.37
C ALA A 177 -3.70 -14.56 11.61
N LYS A 178 -3.69 -15.54 10.70
CA LYS A 178 -4.61 -16.69 10.69
C LYS A 178 -4.17 -17.85 11.57
N THR A 179 -2.96 -17.80 12.14
CA THR A 179 -2.30 -18.94 12.83
C THR A 179 -2.38 -18.89 14.34
N SER A 180 -2.97 -17.89 14.96
CA SER A 180 -3.06 -17.78 16.41
C SER A 180 -4.47 -18.07 16.91
N GLU A 181 -4.57 -18.77 18.07
CA GLU A 181 -5.85 -18.95 18.79
C GLU A 181 -6.52 -17.62 19.16
N LYS A 182 -5.77 -16.51 19.07
CA LYS A 182 -6.29 -15.15 19.17
C LYS A 182 -5.90 -14.40 17.90
N PRO A 183 -6.89 -13.88 17.15
CA PRO A 183 -6.61 -13.06 15.98
C PRO A 183 -5.77 -11.85 16.41
N ALA A 184 -4.56 -11.77 15.92
CA ALA A 184 -3.66 -10.65 16.13
C ALA A 184 -3.49 -9.93 14.80
N TRP A 185 -3.61 -8.60 14.80
CA TRP A 185 -3.24 -7.76 13.67
C TRP A 185 -1.73 -7.70 13.57
N SER A 186 -1.22 -7.94 12.40
CA SER A 186 0.19 -7.83 12.07
C SER A 186 0.40 -6.73 11.04
N LEU A 187 1.54 -6.09 11.12
CA LEU A 187 2.00 -5.08 10.18
C LEU A 187 3.31 -5.57 9.57
N GLU A 188 3.35 -5.62 8.25
CA GLU A 188 4.47 -6.15 7.51
C GLU A 188 5.09 -5.06 6.63
N ASP A 189 6.40 -4.88 6.78
CA ASP A 189 7.20 -3.98 5.96
C ASP A 189 7.69 -4.68 4.69
N VAL A 190 8.03 -3.92 3.66
CA VAL A 190 8.78 -4.44 2.51
C VAL A 190 10.09 -5.05 2.99
N GLU A 191 10.36 -6.28 2.56
CA GLU A 191 11.52 -7.04 3.05
C GLU A 191 12.85 -6.30 2.78
N GLY A 192 13.66 -6.20 3.81
CA GLY A 192 14.97 -5.53 3.75
C GLY A 192 14.92 -4.01 3.92
N GLU A 193 13.72 -3.43 4.05
CA GLU A 193 13.54 -2.03 4.37
C GLU A 193 13.03 -1.87 5.81
N ASN A 194 13.38 -0.76 6.42
CA ASN A 194 12.92 -0.43 7.77
C ASN A 194 12.04 0.82 7.69
N SER A 195 10.80 0.69 8.14
CA SER A 195 9.84 1.80 8.18
C SER A 195 10.30 2.99 9.03
N ASP A 196 11.24 2.76 9.93
CA ASP A 196 11.82 3.81 10.79
C ASP A 196 12.88 4.68 10.08
N TYR A 197 13.36 4.26 8.89
CA TYR A 197 14.43 4.96 8.18
C TYR A 197 13.99 5.47 6.79
N PRO A 198 13.34 6.66 6.70
CA PRO A 198 12.85 7.19 5.43
C PRO A 198 13.93 7.35 4.34
N ALA A 199 15.20 7.44 4.70
CA ALA A 199 16.30 7.53 3.75
C ALA A 199 16.41 6.28 2.86
N GLU A 200 16.00 5.12 3.36
CA GLU A 200 16.04 3.82 2.68
C GLU A 200 14.79 3.56 1.83
N TRP A 201 13.73 4.34 2.04
CA TRP A 201 12.48 4.18 1.31
C TRP A 201 12.65 4.47 -0.18
N LEU A 202 11.71 3.98 -0.98
CA LEU A 202 11.61 4.27 -2.39
C LEU A 202 11.59 5.78 -2.67
N SER A 203 12.35 6.18 -3.67
CA SER A 203 12.37 7.56 -4.16
C SER A 203 11.35 7.75 -5.27
N LEU A 204 10.39 8.64 -5.08
CA LEU A 204 9.42 9.06 -6.08
C LEU A 204 9.75 10.46 -6.58
N THR A 205 9.71 10.66 -7.88
CA THR A 205 9.89 11.99 -8.51
C THR A 205 8.78 12.27 -9.50
N LEU A 206 8.32 13.52 -9.60
CA LEU A 206 7.37 13.93 -10.62
C LEU A 206 8.07 14.11 -11.98
N ASN A 207 7.45 13.66 -13.05
CA ASN A 207 7.89 13.91 -14.42
C ASN A 207 7.61 15.34 -14.89
#